data_60f99ad2bb586a9ffaf01e8560bfcc82
#
_entry.id   60f99ad2bb586a9ffaf01e8560bfcc82
#
_cell.length_a   1.000
_cell.length_b   1.000
_cell.length_c   1.000
_cell.angle_alpha   90.00
_cell.angle_beta   90.00
_cell.angle_gamma   90.00
#
_symmetry.space_group_name_H-M   'P 1'
#
loop_
_entity.id
_entity.type
_entity.pdbx_description
1 polymer ?
#
loop_
_entity_poly.entity_id
_entity_poly.type
_entity_poly.pdbx_seq_one_letter_code
_entity_poly.pdbx_strand_id
1 'polypeptide(L)'
;MKRLLTVALTVIVALTMTLGTSVCAYGASSKDALELEATTAILIDAKTGEILFSKNKDVQMAPASMTKIMTALLAIENLDMDTVVTIDDETPYTEGNIIYMHPGEKFTVEQLLRAMLVSSANDCAVALAKTMSGTVKDFANLMNGKAKELGAKNTNFVNPNGLDDKRHVSTAYDFAMIAKEAMKNETFREIVSMTSYTVPKTNKNKKRPLYTTNRLLSDKYNDIVVNGEYRKPYYKDAIGIKTGFTPVALGSLCAAAERNGTELISVVMHSSDFGRFADTIALFEYGFANYSTYTVYDKGEAVENIKVKGGKPDEVKTVTDYYAAVNLKKSESKDIVTKDIVWNDKIVAPIAKGTVVGQVKLYKNKKLVTTTNIVTADKVEEGMFSFLYNGHVAYPGKLALLIAAIVLVLLAIVLVIIRIVNRRKRMKQRQRQAMKIARERKYGHR
;
A
#
# COMPACT_ATOMS: atom_id res chain seq x y z
N MET A 1 37.40 31.41 61.05
CA MET A 1 36.32 30.43 61.35
C MET A 1 34.96 30.82 60.81
N LYS A 2 34.40 32.02 60.97
CA LYS A 2 33.03 32.35 60.44
C LYS A 2 32.87 32.22 58.91
N ARG A 3 33.86 32.61 58.09
CA ARG A 3 33.78 32.47 56.60
C ARG A 3 33.85 31.01 56.14
N LEU A 4 34.57 30.13 56.85
CA LEU A 4 34.58 28.71 56.48
C LEU A 4 33.25 28.00 56.81
N LEU A 5 32.62 28.42 57.93
CA LEU A 5 31.29 27.87 58.30
C LEU A 5 30.18 28.31 57.28
N THR A 6 30.24 29.55 56.78
CA THR A 6 29.30 30.05 55.80
C THR A 6 29.45 29.33 54.46
N VAL A 7 30.68 29.08 53.99
CA VAL A 7 30.92 28.33 52.75
C VAL A 7 30.50 26.86 52.90
N ALA A 8 30.77 26.23 54.05
CA ALA A 8 30.34 24.84 54.30
C ALA A 8 28.80 24.75 54.35
N LEU A 9 28.08 25.72 54.93
CA LEU A 9 26.63 25.75 55.00
C LEU A 9 26.00 25.97 53.61
N THR A 10 26.63 26.84 52.78
CA THR A 10 26.13 27.10 51.39
C THR A 10 26.32 25.88 50.50
N VAL A 11 27.42 25.11 50.64
CA VAL A 11 27.66 23.88 49.88
C VAL A 11 26.71 22.77 50.32
N ILE A 12 26.39 22.65 51.61
CA ILE A 12 25.41 21.67 52.11
C ILE A 12 24.00 22.00 51.63
N VAL A 13 23.58 23.27 51.61
CA VAL A 13 22.27 23.70 51.07
C VAL A 13 22.22 23.49 49.58
N ALA A 14 23.30 23.71 48.83
CA ALA A 14 23.34 23.44 47.39
C ALA A 14 23.30 21.92 47.10
N LEU A 15 23.95 21.07 47.91
CA LEU A 15 23.90 19.60 47.76
C LEU A 15 22.54 19.01 48.15
N THR A 16 21.81 19.60 49.10
CA THR A 16 20.45 19.13 49.44
C THR A 16 19.40 19.56 48.42
N MET A 17 19.61 20.64 47.65
CA MET A 17 18.73 21.02 46.55
C MET A 17 18.93 20.17 45.30
N THR A 18 20.05 19.47 45.11
CA THR A 18 20.29 18.57 43.99
C THR A 18 19.89 17.11 44.29
N LEU A 19 19.56 16.77 45.55
CA LEU A 19 19.07 15.43 45.92
C LEU A 19 17.55 15.35 46.14
N GLY A 20 16.85 16.44 45.89
CA GLY A 20 15.41 16.50 46.06
C GLY A 20 14.70 16.43 44.70
N THR A 21 13.93 15.36 44.56
CA THR A 21 12.86 15.14 43.59
C THR A 21 13.26 14.59 42.23
N SER A 22 13.80 13.38 42.22
CA SER A 22 13.21 12.41 41.27
C SER A 22 11.79 12.10 41.74
N VAL A 23 10.88 13.03 41.55
CA VAL A 23 9.46 12.70 41.53
C VAL A 23 9.31 11.77 40.33
N CYS A 24 9.29 10.45 40.57
CA CYS A 24 8.56 9.57 39.68
C CYS A 24 7.18 10.22 39.58
N ALA A 25 6.91 10.91 38.45
CA ALA A 25 5.57 11.18 38.05
C ALA A 25 4.93 9.79 37.88
N TYR A 26 4.33 9.28 38.94
CA TYR A 26 3.27 8.29 38.83
C TYR A 26 2.26 9.02 37.98
N GLY A 27 2.31 8.74 36.67
CA GLY A 27 1.31 9.18 35.73
C GLY A 27 -0.02 8.77 36.34
N ALA A 28 -0.89 9.75 36.58
CA ALA A 28 -2.25 9.47 36.95
C ALA A 28 -2.74 8.38 36.02
N SER A 29 -3.07 7.22 36.58
CA SER A 29 -3.77 6.13 35.88
C SER A 29 -5.05 6.77 35.35
N SER A 30 -5.03 7.17 34.08
CA SER A 30 -6.26 7.53 33.39
C SER A 30 -7.13 6.27 33.44
N LYS A 31 -8.38 6.39 33.82
CA LYS A 31 -9.38 5.32 33.77
C LYS A 31 -9.56 4.70 32.37
N ASP A 32 -8.80 5.18 31.37
CA ASP A 32 -8.80 4.78 29.97
C ASP A 32 -7.62 3.86 29.58
N ALA A 33 -6.79 3.41 30.52
CA ALA A 33 -5.69 2.49 30.21
C ALA A 33 -6.29 1.09 30.02
N LEU A 34 -6.28 0.60 28.78
CA LEU A 34 -6.60 -0.80 28.48
C LEU A 34 -5.62 -1.73 29.19
N GLU A 35 -6.15 -2.57 30.08
CA GLU A 35 -5.37 -3.64 30.71
C GLU A 35 -5.37 -4.85 29.77
N LEU A 36 -4.26 -5.09 29.07
CA LEU A 36 -4.08 -6.22 28.18
C LEU A 36 -3.17 -7.26 28.82
N GLU A 37 -3.52 -8.55 28.66
CA GLU A 37 -2.69 -9.68 29.09
C GLU A 37 -1.42 -9.79 28.24
N ALA A 38 -1.51 -9.51 26.94
CA ALA A 38 -0.42 -9.57 25.99
C ALA A 38 0.80 -8.75 26.42
N THR A 39 1.98 -9.28 26.18
CA THR A 39 3.25 -8.58 26.42
C THR A 39 3.40 -7.41 25.47
N THR A 40 3.05 -7.58 24.18
CA THR A 40 3.08 -6.53 23.17
C THR A 40 1.76 -6.44 22.43
N ALA A 41 1.33 -5.23 22.13
CA ALA A 41 0.10 -5.00 21.35
C ALA A 41 0.17 -3.69 20.57
N ILE A 42 -0.57 -3.64 19.47
CA ILE A 42 -0.80 -2.44 18.68
C ILE A 42 -2.21 -2.47 18.08
N LEU A 43 -2.82 -1.30 17.94
CA LEU A 43 -4.01 -1.05 17.16
C LEU A 43 -3.72 0.07 16.18
N ILE A 44 -3.99 -0.14 14.89
CA ILE A 44 -3.86 0.87 13.84
C ILE A 44 -5.18 1.03 13.08
N ASP A 45 -5.38 2.20 12.50
CA ASP A 45 -6.33 2.40 11.41
C ASP A 45 -5.77 1.79 10.12
N ALA A 46 -6.51 0.89 9.48
CA ALA A 46 -6.03 0.12 8.33
C ALA A 46 -5.79 1.00 7.08
N LYS A 47 -6.62 2.05 6.88
CA LYS A 47 -6.52 2.93 5.72
C LYS A 47 -5.34 3.90 5.84
N THR A 48 -5.15 4.49 7.03
CA THR A 48 -4.11 5.50 7.26
C THR A 48 -2.79 4.93 7.77
N GLY A 49 -2.83 3.83 8.54
CA GLY A 49 -1.69 3.29 9.28
C GLY A 49 -1.40 4.07 10.58
N GLU A 50 -2.26 5.02 10.98
CA GLU A 50 -2.11 5.75 12.23
C GLU A 50 -2.26 4.81 13.42
N ILE A 51 -1.33 4.93 14.39
CA ILE A 51 -1.35 4.13 15.62
C ILE A 51 -2.37 4.75 16.57
N LEU A 52 -3.39 3.97 16.95
CA LEU A 52 -4.46 4.38 17.87
C LEU A 52 -4.19 3.94 19.31
N PHE A 53 -3.48 2.81 19.45
CA PHE A 53 -3.03 2.28 20.75
C PHE A 53 -1.74 1.49 20.55
N SER A 54 -0.86 1.50 21.55
CA SER A 54 0.32 0.63 21.56
C SER A 54 0.78 0.28 22.98
N LYS A 55 1.22 -0.98 23.14
CA LYS A 55 1.90 -1.51 24.33
C LYS A 55 3.15 -2.24 23.85
N ASN A 56 4.33 -1.74 24.21
CA ASN A 56 5.62 -2.37 23.86
C ASN A 56 5.73 -2.75 22.35
N LYS A 57 5.20 -1.94 21.45
CA LYS A 57 4.99 -2.28 20.03
C LYS A 57 6.25 -2.67 19.26
N ASP A 58 7.42 -2.25 19.73
CA ASP A 58 8.73 -2.45 19.07
C ASP A 58 9.56 -3.58 19.73
N VAL A 59 9.03 -4.26 20.74
CA VAL A 59 9.71 -5.39 21.39
C VAL A 59 9.61 -6.62 20.48
N GLN A 60 10.76 -7.23 20.17
CA GLN A 60 10.84 -8.43 19.34
C GLN A 60 10.30 -9.66 20.09
N MET A 61 9.43 -10.40 19.42
CA MET A 61 8.81 -11.64 19.87
C MET A 61 8.81 -12.67 18.76
N ALA A 62 8.73 -13.96 19.09
CA ALA A 62 8.48 -15.03 18.13
C ALA A 62 7.05 -14.86 17.58
N PRO A 63 6.87 -14.77 16.24
CA PRO A 63 5.56 -14.48 15.64
C PRO A 63 4.68 -15.72 15.49
N ALA A 64 5.22 -16.91 15.63
CA ALA A 64 4.55 -18.17 15.30
C ALA A 64 3.87 -18.11 13.91
N SER A 65 2.71 -18.74 13.76
CA SER A 65 2.00 -18.82 12.46
C SER A 65 1.46 -17.49 11.91
N MET A 66 1.63 -16.34 12.59
CA MET A 66 1.39 -15.06 11.95
C MET A 66 2.36 -14.83 10.76
N THR A 67 3.52 -15.48 10.76
CA THR A 67 4.48 -15.56 9.65
C THR A 67 3.82 -15.83 8.30
N LYS A 68 2.76 -16.65 8.28
CA LYS A 68 2.03 -17.03 7.06
C LYS A 68 1.32 -15.86 6.37
N ILE A 69 1.17 -14.72 7.04
CA ILE A 69 0.70 -13.47 6.41
C ILE A 69 1.71 -13.03 5.34
N MET A 70 3.01 -13.02 5.68
CA MET A 70 4.07 -12.67 4.72
C MET A 70 4.18 -13.72 3.61
N THR A 71 4.08 -15.01 3.94
CA THR A 71 4.10 -16.09 2.95
C THR A 71 2.97 -15.97 1.95
N ALA A 72 1.76 -15.66 2.43
CA ALA A 72 0.59 -15.45 1.57
C ALA A 72 0.72 -14.21 0.69
N LEU A 73 1.18 -13.08 1.26
CA LEU A 73 1.42 -11.85 0.52
C LEU A 73 2.36 -12.10 -0.66
N LEU A 74 3.51 -12.72 -0.41
CA LEU A 74 4.48 -13.03 -1.46
C LEU A 74 3.92 -14.00 -2.50
N ALA A 75 3.18 -15.04 -2.08
CA ALA A 75 2.58 -15.99 -3.02
C ALA A 75 1.54 -15.33 -3.92
N ILE A 76 0.70 -14.46 -3.40
CA ILE A 76 -0.31 -13.74 -4.16
C ILE A 76 0.32 -12.73 -5.14
N GLU A 77 1.41 -12.08 -4.75
CA GLU A 77 2.10 -11.11 -5.61
C GLU A 77 2.89 -11.76 -6.76
N ASN A 78 3.32 -13.03 -6.62
CA ASN A 78 4.31 -13.61 -7.52
C ASN A 78 3.88 -14.91 -8.22
N LEU A 79 2.76 -15.51 -7.84
CA LEU A 79 2.28 -16.76 -8.44
C LEU A 79 0.89 -16.62 -9.04
N ASP A 80 0.66 -17.26 -10.18
CA ASP A 80 -0.70 -17.42 -10.69
C ASP A 80 -1.46 -18.44 -9.81
N MET A 81 -2.70 -18.11 -9.46
CA MET A 81 -3.54 -18.91 -8.55
C MET A 81 -3.83 -20.32 -9.10
N ASP A 82 -3.89 -20.48 -10.42
CA ASP A 82 -4.15 -21.75 -11.10
C ASP A 82 -2.88 -22.59 -11.32
N THR A 83 -1.70 -22.06 -10.97
CA THR A 83 -0.45 -22.82 -11.09
C THR A 83 -0.51 -24.10 -10.28
N VAL A 84 -0.24 -25.24 -10.94
CA VAL A 84 -0.25 -26.56 -10.30
C VAL A 84 1.09 -26.84 -9.65
N VAL A 85 1.07 -27.03 -8.34
CA VAL A 85 2.20 -27.41 -7.50
C VAL A 85 2.17 -28.92 -7.29
N THR A 86 3.28 -29.61 -7.60
CA THR A 86 3.46 -31.03 -7.27
C THR A 86 4.31 -31.14 -6.01
N ILE A 87 3.78 -31.80 -4.99
CA ILE A 87 4.43 -31.94 -3.67
C ILE A 87 5.64 -32.85 -3.76
N ASP A 88 6.78 -32.38 -3.26
CA ASP A 88 8.02 -33.14 -3.16
C ASP A 88 7.98 -34.22 -2.02
N ASP A 89 9.07 -34.98 -1.89
CA ASP A 89 9.14 -36.06 -0.91
C ASP A 89 9.31 -35.55 0.54
N GLU A 90 9.76 -34.30 0.77
CA GLU A 90 10.07 -33.75 2.10
C GLU A 90 8.91 -32.95 2.71
N THR A 91 8.20 -32.19 1.90
CA THR A 91 7.12 -31.27 2.33
C THR A 91 6.04 -31.92 3.19
N PRO A 92 5.62 -33.22 2.92
CA PRO A 92 4.63 -33.89 3.77
C PRO A 92 5.07 -34.15 5.22
N TYR A 93 6.36 -34.08 5.50
CA TYR A 93 6.93 -34.31 6.84
C TYR A 93 7.19 -33.01 7.60
N THR A 94 6.61 -31.92 7.14
CA THR A 94 6.66 -30.61 7.84
C THR A 94 6.02 -30.76 9.22
N GLU A 95 6.70 -30.25 10.26
CA GLU A 95 6.22 -30.27 11.63
C GLU A 95 5.01 -29.36 11.87
N GLY A 96 4.23 -29.68 12.91
CA GLY A 96 3.10 -28.88 13.42
C GLY A 96 1.81 -29.15 12.67
N ASN A 97 1.03 -28.08 12.43
CA ASN A 97 -0.30 -28.20 11.81
C ASN A 97 -0.16 -28.44 10.30
N ILE A 98 -0.71 -29.53 9.77
CA ILE A 98 -0.57 -29.96 8.37
C ILE A 98 -1.91 -30.45 7.82
N ILE A 99 -2.04 -30.52 6.49
CA ILE A 99 -3.21 -31.12 5.81
C ILE A 99 -2.95 -32.57 5.33
N TYR A 100 -1.87 -33.18 5.79
CA TYR A 100 -1.49 -34.55 5.46
C TYR A 100 -1.35 -34.79 3.95
N MET A 101 -0.50 -34.04 3.30
CA MET A 101 -0.15 -34.19 1.89
C MET A 101 0.62 -35.50 1.66
N HIS A 102 0.60 -35.98 0.41
CA HIS A 102 1.44 -37.10 -0.03
C HIS A 102 2.44 -36.64 -1.09
N PRO A 103 3.63 -37.27 -1.16
CA PRO A 103 4.55 -37.03 -2.28
C PRO A 103 3.87 -37.25 -3.62
N GLY A 104 4.10 -36.35 -4.57
CA GLY A 104 3.46 -36.34 -5.89
C GLY A 104 1.97 -35.95 -5.89
N GLU A 105 1.40 -35.52 -4.77
CA GLU A 105 0.07 -34.93 -4.73
C GLU A 105 0.10 -33.55 -5.40
N LYS A 106 -0.99 -33.18 -6.08
CA LYS A 106 -1.08 -31.95 -6.87
C LYS A 106 -2.14 -31.02 -6.32
N PHE A 107 -1.77 -29.74 -6.15
CA PHE A 107 -2.65 -28.66 -5.71
C PHE A 107 -2.47 -27.43 -6.60
N THR A 108 -3.46 -26.59 -6.71
CA THR A 108 -3.25 -25.23 -7.21
C THR A 108 -2.67 -24.34 -6.09
N VAL A 109 -2.01 -23.25 -6.48
CA VAL A 109 -1.54 -22.21 -5.54
C VAL A 109 -2.70 -21.71 -4.68
N GLU A 110 -3.87 -21.47 -5.27
CA GLU A 110 -5.07 -21.05 -4.55
C GLU A 110 -5.47 -22.06 -3.46
N GLN A 111 -5.47 -23.36 -3.78
CA GLN A 111 -5.81 -24.41 -2.81
C GLN A 111 -4.84 -24.45 -1.63
N LEU A 112 -3.54 -24.27 -1.89
CA LEU A 112 -2.50 -24.19 -0.86
C LEU A 112 -2.67 -22.92 0.01
N LEU A 113 -2.94 -21.77 -0.59
CA LEU A 113 -3.18 -20.52 0.14
C LEU A 113 -4.41 -20.62 1.05
N ARG A 114 -5.53 -21.14 0.54
CA ARG A 114 -6.75 -21.33 1.32
C ARG A 114 -6.53 -22.28 2.50
N ALA A 115 -5.87 -23.42 2.27
CA ALA A 115 -5.54 -24.35 3.33
C ALA A 115 -4.56 -23.75 4.37
N MET A 116 -3.53 -23.05 3.92
CA MET A 116 -2.53 -22.39 4.77
C MET A 116 -3.16 -21.34 5.69
N LEU A 117 -4.01 -20.45 5.15
CA LEU A 117 -4.56 -19.34 5.92
C LEU A 117 -5.72 -19.78 6.81
N VAL A 118 -6.61 -20.65 6.34
CA VAL A 118 -7.76 -21.12 7.10
C VAL A 118 -7.36 -22.04 8.23
N SER A 119 -6.67 -23.14 7.96
CA SER A 119 -6.30 -24.13 8.98
C SER A 119 -4.88 -23.96 9.54
N SER A 120 -4.15 -22.95 9.10
CA SER A 120 -2.76 -22.72 9.53
C SER A 120 -1.77 -23.81 9.10
N ALA A 121 -2.00 -24.47 7.96
CA ALA A 121 -1.22 -25.61 7.49
C ALA A 121 0.25 -25.23 7.18
N ASN A 122 1.21 -25.89 7.84
CA ASN A 122 2.64 -25.63 7.70
C ASN A 122 3.20 -26.23 6.40
N ASP A 123 2.74 -27.42 6.02
CA ASP A 123 3.10 -28.11 4.77
C ASP A 123 2.71 -27.26 3.53
N CYS A 124 1.56 -26.58 3.57
CA CYS A 124 1.15 -25.65 2.52
C CYS A 124 2.10 -24.45 2.42
N ALA A 125 2.54 -23.89 3.55
CA ALA A 125 3.48 -22.78 3.56
C ALA A 125 4.84 -23.19 2.96
N VAL A 126 5.33 -24.38 3.29
CA VAL A 126 6.58 -24.93 2.74
C VAL A 126 6.46 -25.21 1.25
N ALA A 127 5.32 -25.78 0.80
CA ALA A 127 5.06 -26.04 -0.62
C ALA A 127 5.09 -24.72 -1.44
N LEU A 128 4.39 -23.68 -0.98
CA LEU A 128 4.40 -22.38 -1.63
C LEU A 128 5.80 -21.77 -1.65
N ALA A 129 6.53 -21.80 -0.55
CA ALA A 129 7.90 -21.30 -0.45
C ALA A 129 8.85 -21.97 -1.45
N LYS A 130 8.84 -23.31 -1.51
CA LYS A 130 9.66 -24.08 -2.45
C LYS A 130 9.25 -23.82 -3.91
N THR A 131 7.97 -23.65 -4.19
CA THR A 131 7.47 -23.30 -5.54
C THR A 131 8.03 -21.96 -6.02
N MET A 132 8.12 -20.96 -5.13
CA MET A 132 8.63 -19.64 -5.49
C MET A 132 10.14 -19.55 -5.60
N SER A 133 10.88 -20.27 -4.73
CA SER A 133 12.31 -20.02 -4.51
C SER A 133 13.17 -21.27 -4.51
N GLY A 134 12.59 -22.42 -4.77
CA GLY A 134 13.29 -23.71 -4.74
C GLY A 134 13.61 -24.21 -3.33
N THR A 135 14.02 -23.33 -2.41
CA THR A 135 14.35 -23.68 -1.02
C THR A 135 13.67 -22.79 0.01
N VAL A 136 13.45 -23.32 1.22
CA VAL A 136 12.95 -22.55 2.37
C VAL A 136 13.89 -21.39 2.72
N LYS A 137 15.21 -21.59 2.60
CA LYS A 137 16.22 -20.57 2.88
C LYS A 137 16.13 -19.39 1.91
N ASP A 138 16.03 -19.66 0.61
CA ASP A 138 15.93 -18.61 -0.41
C ASP A 138 14.60 -17.87 -0.30
N PHE A 139 13.52 -18.58 0.06
CA PHE A 139 12.25 -17.94 0.36
C PHE A 139 12.33 -17.02 1.59
N ALA A 140 13.03 -17.40 2.65
CA ALA A 140 13.25 -16.55 3.82
C ALA A 140 13.99 -15.25 3.43
N ASN A 141 14.91 -15.30 2.46
CA ASN A 141 15.57 -14.10 1.92
C ASN A 141 14.55 -13.16 1.24
N LEU A 142 13.61 -13.70 0.44
CA LEU A 142 12.51 -12.92 -0.16
C LEU A 142 11.61 -12.30 0.91
N MET A 143 11.23 -13.08 1.95
CA MET A 143 10.43 -12.57 3.07
C MET A 143 11.11 -11.37 3.74
N ASN A 144 12.41 -11.47 4.01
CA ASN A 144 13.18 -10.41 4.65
C ASN A 144 13.36 -9.19 3.73
N GLY A 145 13.50 -9.40 2.43
CA GLY A 145 13.49 -8.33 1.42
C GLY A 145 12.18 -7.56 1.45
N LYS A 146 11.05 -8.27 1.41
CA LYS A 146 9.70 -7.67 1.46
C LYS A 146 9.43 -6.98 2.80
N ALA A 147 9.83 -7.58 3.93
CA ALA A 147 9.72 -6.95 5.24
C ALA A 147 10.44 -5.60 5.28
N LYS A 148 11.66 -5.53 4.75
CA LYS A 148 12.45 -4.29 4.66
C LYS A 148 11.76 -3.25 3.76
N GLU A 149 11.21 -3.66 2.62
CA GLU A 149 10.43 -2.81 1.70
C GLU A 149 9.23 -2.17 2.43
N LEU A 150 8.51 -2.95 3.23
CA LEU A 150 7.36 -2.50 4.01
C LEU A 150 7.73 -1.72 5.29
N GLY A 151 9.01 -1.50 5.55
CA GLY A 151 9.48 -0.77 6.73
C GLY A 151 9.45 -1.56 8.02
N ALA A 152 9.28 -2.90 7.97
CA ALA A 152 9.34 -3.83 9.10
C ALA A 152 10.80 -4.10 9.49
N LYS A 153 11.42 -3.14 10.18
CA LYS A 153 12.86 -3.06 10.43
C LYS A 153 13.36 -4.00 11.53
N ASN A 154 12.45 -4.43 12.41
CA ASN A 154 12.76 -5.30 13.55
C ASN A 154 12.31 -6.74 13.33
N THR A 155 12.17 -7.13 12.05
CA THR A 155 11.69 -8.44 11.62
C THR A 155 12.79 -9.23 10.94
N ASN A 156 12.92 -10.50 11.31
CA ASN A 156 13.75 -11.48 10.62
C ASN A 156 13.03 -12.80 10.50
N PHE A 157 12.74 -13.22 9.28
CA PHE A 157 12.15 -14.52 8.96
C PHE A 157 13.23 -15.54 8.61
N VAL A 158 13.09 -16.79 9.07
CA VAL A 158 13.96 -17.91 8.73
C VAL A 158 13.21 -19.09 8.11
N ASN A 159 11.87 -19.09 8.18
CA ASN A 159 11.00 -20.10 7.58
C ASN A 159 9.64 -19.49 7.18
N PRO A 160 8.85 -20.17 6.29
CA PRO A 160 7.58 -19.64 5.78
C PRO A 160 6.39 -19.87 6.70
N ASN A 161 6.50 -20.68 7.76
CA ASN A 161 5.38 -21.20 8.53
C ASN A 161 5.33 -20.70 10.00
N GLY A 162 6.46 -20.17 10.52
CA GLY A 162 6.57 -19.63 11.87
C GLY A 162 6.93 -20.65 12.94
N LEU A 163 7.58 -21.76 12.58
CA LEU A 163 8.22 -22.65 13.55
C LEU A 163 9.33 -21.94 14.28
N ASP A 164 9.54 -22.30 15.54
CA ASP A 164 10.45 -21.61 16.46
C ASP A 164 11.92 -21.70 16.00
N ASP A 165 12.56 -20.56 15.89
CA ASP A 165 14.01 -20.35 15.75
C ASP A 165 14.33 -19.06 16.50
N LYS A 166 15.44 -19.03 17.24
CA LYS A 166 15.85 -17.83 18.00
C LYS A 166 16.04 -16.57 17.14
N ARG A 167 16.27 -16.74 15.85
CA ARG A 167 16.42 -15.66 14.86
C ARG A 167 15.09 -15.29 14.19
N HIS A 168 14.02 -16.12 14.37
CA HIS A 168 12.71 -15.89 13.76
C HIS A 168 11.89 -14.97 14.65
N VAL A 169 12.05 -13.67 14.47
CA VAL A 169 11.50 -12.64 15.35
C VAL A 169 10.82 -11.51 14.57
N SER A 170 9.86 -10.86 15.22
CA SER A 170 9.21 -9.68 14.70
C SER A 170 8.64 -8.84 15.86
N THR A 171 7.98 -7.72 15.54
CA THR A 171 7.32 -6.84 16.50
C THR A 171 5.84 -6.68 16.17
N ALA A 172 5.06 -6.23 17.14
CA ALA A 172 3.64 -5.92 16.90
C ALA A 172 3.48 -4.83 15.82
N TYR A 173 4.36 -3.82 15.83
CA TYR A 173 4.37 -2.77 14.80
C TYR A 173 4.67 -3.32 13.41
N ASP A 174 5.72 -4.11 13.27
CA ASP A 174 6.12 -4.67 11.97
C ASP A 174 5.02 -5.56 11.37
N PHE A 175 4.39 -6.41 12.20
CA PHE A 175 3.25 -7.21 11.74
C PHE A 175 2.02 -6.37 11.38
N ALA A 176 1.77 -5.26 12.06
CA ALA A 176 0.69 -4.36 11.67
C ALA A 176 0.93 -3.75 10.28
N MET A 177 2.19 -3.39 9.94
CA MET A 177 2.54 -2.89 8.60
C MET A 177 2.43 -3.98 7.53
N ILE A 178 2.92 -5.19 7.81
CA ILE A 178 2.79 -6.35 6.91
C ILE A 178 1.31 -6.69 6.67
N ALA A 179 0.51 -6.73 7.73
CA ALA A 179 -0.93 -7.02 7.63
C ALA A 179 -1.69 -5.92 6.87
N LYS A 180 -1.36 -4.64 7.11
CA LYS A 180 -1.93 -3.52 6.36
C LYS A 180 -1.68 -3.67 4.86
N GLU A 181 -0.48 -4.07 4.45
CA GLU A 181 -0.18 -4.30 3.03
C GLU A 181 -0.96 -5.50 2.49
N ALA A 182 -0.95 -6.64 3.20
CA ALA A 182 -1.67 -7.85 2.78
C ALA A 182 -3.18 -7.60 2.64
N MET A 183 -3.78 -6.82 3.54
CA MET A 183 -5.19 -6.47 3.52
C MET A 183 -5.60 -5.54 2.36
N LYS A 184 -4.68 -4.96 1.58
CA LYS A 184 -4.99 -4.26 0.33
C LYS A 184 -5.41 -5.21 -0.79
N ASN A 185 -5.04 -6.50 -0.70
CA ASN A 185 -5.32 -7.51 -1.70
C ASN A 185 -6.66 -8.20 -1.43
N GLU A 186 -7.57 -8.16 -2.40
CA GLU A 186 -8.93 -8.73 -2.26
C GLU A 186 -8.91 -10.26 -2.08
N THR A 187 -8.03 -10.98 -2.76
CA THR A 187 -7.88 -12.44 -2.60
C THR A 187 -7.44 -12.78 -1.18
N PHE A 188 -6.49 -12.02 -0.62
CA PHE A 188 -6.08 -12.21 0.77
C PHE A 188 -7.23 -11.97 1.74
N ARG A 189 -7.97 -10.85 1.57
CA ARG A 189 -9.14 -10.51 2.41
C ARG A 189 -10.20 -11.60 2.37
N GLU A 190 -10.54 -12.09 1.17
CA GLU A 190 -11.48 -13.18 0.99
C GLU A 190 -11.06 -14.43 1.80
N ILE A 191 -9.82 -14.88 1.62
CA ILE A 191 -9.34 -16.13 2.24
C ILE A 191 -9.28 -16.02 3.77
N VAL A 192 -8.77 -14.91 4.34
CA VAL A 192 -8.64 -14.76 5.80
C VAL A 192 -9.97 -14.59 6.51
N SER A 193 -11.06 -14.23 5.80
CA SER A 193 -12.42 -14.15 6.34
C SER A 193 -13.17 -15.48 6.36
N MET A 194 -12.62 -16.51 5.72
CA MET A 194 -13.27 -17.83 5.67
C MET A 194 -13.31 -18.50 7.04
N THR A 195 -14.46 -19.07 7.38
CA THR A 195 -14.62 -19.90 8.58
C THR A 195 -14.28 -21.35 8.34
N SER A 196 -14.34 -21.83 7.08
CA SER A 196 -13.99 -23.17 6.67
C SER A 196 -13.60 -23.21 5.19
N TYR A 197 -12.85 -24.22 4.83
CA TYR A 197 -12.49 -24.54 3.44
C TYR A 197 -12.44 -26.06 3.27
N THR A 198 -12.97 -26.57 2.18
CA THR A 198 -12.82 -28.01 1.86
C THR A 198 -11.85 -28.15 0.70
N VAL A 199 -10.65 -28.68 0.97
CA VAL A 199 -9.71 -29.07 -0.08
C VAL A 199 -10.39 -30.12 -0.97
N PRO A 200 -10.50 -29.88 -2.29
CA PRO A 200 -11.12 -30.86 -3.20
C PRO A 200 -10.39 -32.20 -3.22
N LYS A 201 -11.00 -33.25 -3.80
CA LYS A 201 -10.31 -34.49 -4.12
C LYS A 201 -9.12 -34.19 -5.03
N THR A 202 -7.95 -34.73 -4.68
CA THR A 202 -6.73 -34.62 -5.49
C THR A 202 -6.45 -35.97 -6.24
N ASN A 203 -5.31 -36.04 -6.91
CA ASN A 203 -4.81 -37.28 -7.53
C ASN A 203 -4.39 -38.34 -6.51
N LYS A 204 -4.21 -37.98 -5.23
CA LYS A 204 -3.72 -38.89 -4.17
C LYS A 204 -4.69 -39.06 -3.01
N ASN A 205 -5.56 -38.06 -2.76
CA ASN A 205 -6.35 -37.99 -1.54
C ASN A 205 -7.82 -37.64 -1.79
N LYS A 206 -8.70 -38.04 -0.83
CA LYS A 206 -10.10 -37.61 -0.78
C LYS A 206 -10.19 -36.14 -0.38
N LYS A 207 -11.39 -35.54 -0.49
CA LYS A 207 -11.66 -34.18 0.02
C LYS A 207 -11.37 -34.08 1.52
N ARG A 208 -10.84 -32.93 1.97
CA ARG A 208 -10.47 -32.68 3.37
C ARG A 208 -11.14 -31.38 3.85
N PRO A 209 -12.10 -31.43 4.80
CA PRO A 209 -12.65 -30.24 5.41
C PRO A 209 -11.63 -29.63 6.37
N LEU A 210 -11.46 -28.30 6.29
CA LEU A 210 -10.60 -27.51 7.14
C LEU A 210 -11.41 -26.39 7.79
N TYR A 211 -11.08 -26.03 9.01
CA TYR A 211 -11.77 -25.00 9.78
C TYR A 211 -10.81 -23.91 10.24
N THR A 212 -11.34 -22.70 10.37
CA THR A 212 -10.54 -21.57 10.83
C THR A 212 -10.04 -21.77 12.27
N THR A 213 -8.83 -21.32 12.51
CA THR A 213 -8.26 -21.23 13.86
C THR A 213 -8.58 -19.90 14.54
N ASN A 214 -9.18 -18.96 13.81
CA ASN A 214 -9.52 -17.64 14.33
C ASN A 214 -10.91 -17.66 14.99
N ARG A 215 -10.93 -17.73 16.31
CA ARG A 215 -12.18 -17.79 17.11
C ARG A 215 -13.04 -16.53 17.00
N LEU A 216 -12.45 -15.38 16.60
CA LEU A 216 -13.27 -14.18 16.34
C LEU A 216 -14.30 -14.38 15.22
N LEU A 217 -14.01 -15.29 14.26
CA LEU A 217 -14.88 -15.57 13.14
C LEU A 217 -15.96 -16.61 13.43
N SER A 218 -15.74 -17.51 14.41
CA SER A 218 -16.56 -18.71 14.50
C SER A 218 -16.99 -19.14 15.91
N ASP A 219 -16.27 -18.75 16.99
CA ASP A 219 -16.50 -19.29 18.32
C ASP A 219 -17.63 -18.57 19.07
N LYS A 220 -18.81 -19.17 19.03
CA LYS A 220 -20.04 -18.72 19.75
C LYS A 220 -20.30 -19.53 21.02
N TYR A 221 -19.37 -20.40 21.43
CA TYR A 221 -19.62 -21.38 22.50
C TYR A 221 -18.80 -21.12 23.76
N ASN A 222 -17.49 -20.85 23.62
CA ASN A 222 -16.63 -20.59 24.76
C ASN A 222 -16.91 -19.21 25.36
N ASP A 223 -16.54 -19.02 26.63
CA ASP A 223 -16.59 -17.72 27.29
C ASP A 223 -15.17 -17.17 27.49
N ILE A 224 -15.02 -15.88 27.29
CA ILE A 224 -13.80 -15.10 27.61
C ILE A 224 -14.21 -13.87 28.43
N VAL A 225 -13.24 -13.29 29.16
CA VAL A 225 -13.45 -12.05 29.90
C VAL A 225 -12.82 -10.90 29.13
N VAL A 226 -13.59 -9.88 28.79
CA VAL A 226 -13.14 -8.66 28.11
C VAL A 226 -13.53 -7.47 28.97
N ASN A 227 -12.57 -6.71 29.45
CA ASN A 227 -12.80 -5.54 30.32
C ASN A 227 -13.68 -5.89 31.56
N GLY A 228 -13.47 -7.09 32.12
CA GLY A 228 -14.22 -7.56 33.29
C GLY A 228 -15.59 -8.18 33.00
N GLU A 229 -16.03 -8.23 31.73
CA GLU A 229 -17.32 -8.79 31.33
C GLU A 229 -17.18 -10.12 30.58
N TYR A 230 -18.02 -11.10 30.89
CA TYR A 230 -18.09 -12.38 30.16
C TYR A 230 -18.74 -12.17 28.79
N ARG A 231 -18.07 -12.66 27.73
CA ARG A 231 -18.62 -12.66 26.35
C ARG A 231 -18.03 -13.79 25.52
N LYS A 232 -18.63 -14.04 24.34
CA LYS A 232 -18.09 -15.01 23.38
C LYS A 232 -16.89 -14.42 22.60
N PRO A 233 -15.92 -15.23 22.18
CA PRO A 233 -14.84 -14.80 21.27
C PRO A 233 -15.37 -14.29 19.93
N TYR A 234 -16.51 -14.83 19.45
CA TYR A 234 -17.12 -14.37 18.20
C TYR A 234 -17.33 -12.87 18.19
N TYR A 235 -16.77 -12.21 17.18
CA TYR A 235 -16.84 -10.77 16.99
C TYR A 235 -17.43 -10.45 15.62
N LYS A 236 -18.66 -9.93 15.57
CA LYS A 236 -19.46 -9.77 14.34
C LYS A 236 -18.77 -8.91 13.25
N ASP A 237 -17.93 -7.96 13.67
CA ASP A 237 -17.25 -7.02 12.77
C ASP A 237 -15.87 -7.53 12.33
N ALA A 238 -15.43 -8.72 12.79
CA ALA A 238 -14.13 -9.29 12.43
C ALA A 238 -14.11 -9.77 10.96
N ILE A 239 -13.01 -9.48 10.26
CA ILE A 239 -12.76 -9.86 8.88
C ILE A 239 -11.49 -10.73 8.71
N GLY A 240 -10.88 -11.15 9.77
CA GLY A 240 -9.68 -12.01 9.77
C GLY A 240 -8.75 -11.60 10.90
N ILE A 241 -7.44 -11.89 10.89
CA ILE A 241 -6.54 -12.31 9.80
C ILE A 241 -5.92 -13.67 10.13
N LYS A 242 -4.98 -13.73 11.15
CA LYS A 242 -4.20 -14.94 11.42
C LYS A 242 -3.81 -15.10 12.88
N THR A 243 -4.06 -16.28 13.42
CA THR A 243 -3.59 -16.70 14.74
C THR A 243 -2.16 -17.22 14.69
N GLY A 244 -1.43 -17.15 15.80
CA GLY A 244 -0.15 -17.77 16.03
C GLY A 244 -0.09 -18.44 17.40
N PHE A 245 0.53 -19.61 17.50
CA PHE A 245 0.80 -20.27 18.77
C PHE A 245 1.99 -21.22 18.62
N THR A 246 2.94 -21.10 19.52
CA THR A 246 3.96 -22.11 19.85
C THR A 246 4.22 -22.03 21.34
N PRO A 247 4.85 -23.04 21.96
CA PRO A 247 5.23 -22.96 23.38
C PRO A 247 6.14 -21.75 23.71
N VAL A 248 6.95 -21.29 22.75
CA VAL A 248 7.84 -20.12 22.90
C VAL A 248 7.09 -18.81 22.66
N ALA A 249 6.27 -18.72 21.60
CA ALA A 249 5.54 -17.51 21.24
C ALA A 249 4.30 -17.26 22.12
N LEU A 250 3.79 -18.29 22.79
CA LEU A 250 2.47 -18.28 23.40
C LEU A 250 1.36 -17.88 22.41
N GLY A 251 0.24 -17.37 22.88
CA GLY A 251 -0.87 -16.91 22.05
C GLY A 251 -0.56 -15.59 21.34
N SER A 252 -0.66 -15.56 20.02
CA SER A 252 -0.54 -14.34 19.21
C SER A 252 -1.69 -14.26 18.21
N LEU A 253 -2.11 -13.04 17.86
CA LEU A 253 -3.20 -12.80 16.92
C LEU A 253 -2.96 -11.49 16.17
N CYS A 254 -2.95 -11.56 14.85
CA CYS A 254 -3.14 -10.43 13.97
C CYS A 254 -4.58 -10.48 13.46
N ALA A 255 -5.37 -9.44 13.70
CA ALA A 255 -6.77 -9.41 13.35
C ALA A 255 -7.16 -8.08 12.72
N ALA A 256 -8.25 -8.11 11.91
CA ALA A 256 -8.88 -6.93 11.36
C ALA A 256 -10.38 -6.95 11.65
N ALA A 257 -10.96 -5.77 11.82
CA ALA A 257 -12.40 -5.58 11.99
C ALA A 257 -12.83 -4.28 11.33
N GLU A 258 -14.07 -4.25 10.81
CA GLU A 258 -14.63 -3.06 10.17
C GLU A 258 -15.99 -2.71 10.77
N ARG A 259 -16.19 -1.43 11.12
CA ARG A 259 -17.46 -0.90 11.63
C ARG A 259 -17.65 0.53 11.12
N ASN A 260 -18.78 0.78 10.45
CA ASN A 260 -19.16 2.10 9.95
C ASN A 260 -18.08 2.79 9.10
N GLY A 261 -17.40 2.03 8.21
CA GLY A 261 -16.38 2.53 7.29
C GLY A 261 -15.00 2.76 7.92
N THR A 262 -14.85 2.53 9.24
CA THR A 262 -13.57 2.48 9.93
C THR A 262 -13.10 1.03 9.98
N GLU A 263 -11.95 0.74 9.38
CA GLU A 263 -11.28 -0.55 9.44
C GLU A 263 -10.06 -0.47 10.35
N LEU A 264 -9.95 -1.39 11.28
CA LEU A 264 -8.89 -1.45 12.28
C LEU A 264 -8.08 -2.74 12.12
N ILE A 265 -6.77 -2.66 12.34
CA ILE A 265 -5.89 -3.83 12.45
C ILE A 265 -5.28 -3.83 13.84
N SER A 266 -5.41 -4.97 14.52
CA SER A 266 -4.82 -5.25 15.84
C SER A 266 -3.78 -6.35 15.72
N VAL A 267 -2.64 -6.17 16.39
CA VAL A 267 -1.65 -7.24 16.59
C VAL A 267 -1.39 -7.39 18.07
N VAL A 268 -1.60 -8.62 18.56
CA VAL A 268 -1.40 -9.02 19.96
C VAL A 268 -0.39 -10.16 19.97
N MET A 269 0.67 -10.07 20.77
CA MET A 269 1.71 -11.10 20.85
C MET A 269 2.04 -11.46 22.30
N HIS A 270 2.33 -12.72 22.52
CA HIS A 270 2.73 -13.30 23.80
C HIS A 270 1.66 -13.09 24.88
N SER A 271 0.47 -13.62 24.62
CA SER A 271 -0.71 -13.68 25.51
C SER A 271 -1.09 -15.15 25.74
N SER A 272 -2.08 -15.43 26.58
CA SER A 272 -2.65 -16.79 26.67
C SER A 272 -3.50 -17.16 25.44
N ASP A 273 -3.92 -18.42 25.36
CA ASP A 273 -4.71 -18.91 24.20
C ASP A 273 -6.04 -18.14 24.05
N PHE A 274 -6.73 -17.84 25.12
CA PHE A 274 -7.96 -17.06 25.11
C PHE A 274 -7.71 -15.56 25.29
N GLY A 275 -6.68 -15.18 26.02
CA GLY A 275 -6.29 -13.78 26.28
C GLY A 275 -6.05 -13.00 24.99
N ARG A 276 -5.40 -13.60 23.97
CA ARG A 276 -5.18 -12.94 22.67
C ARG A 276 -6.49 -12.50 22.00
N PHE A 277 -7.61 -13.24 22.16
CA PHE A 277 -8.92 -12.85 21.62
C PHE A 277 -9.58 -11.77 22.49
N ALA A 278 -9.45 -11.89 23.83
CA ALA A 278 -9.95 -10.87 24.76
C ALA A 278 -9.27 -9.51 24.53
N ASP A 279 -7.95 -9.50 24.47
CA ASP A 279 -7.13 -8.31 24.21
C ASP A 279 -7.48 -7.68 22.87
N THR A 280 -7.63 -8.51 21.81
CA THR A 280 -7.99 -8.03 20.47
C THR A 280 -9.36 -7.36 20.45
N ILE A 281 -10.35 -7.96 21.12
CA ILE A 281 -11.70 -7.37 21.22
C ILE A 281 -11.67 -6.07 22.02
N ALA A 282 -10.92 -6.02 23.13
CA ALA A 282 -10.76 -4.81 23.93
C ALA A 282 -10.14 -3.68 23.08
N LEU A 283 -9.13 -3.99 22.26
CA LEU A 283 -8.52 -3.04 21.33
C LEU A 283 -9.51 -2.54 20.27
N PHE A 284 -10.30 -3.43 19.67
CA PHE A 284 -11.32 -3.03 18.68
C PHE A 284 -12.41 -2.15 19.30
N GLU A 285 -12.95 -2.51 20.46
CA GLU A 285 -13.96 -1.69 21.13
C GLU A 285 -13.38 -0.32 21.52
N TYR A 286 -12.15 -0.26 22.02
CA TYR A 286 -11.45 1.00 22.27
C TYR A 286 -11.32 1.84 20.99
N GLY A 287 -10.87 1.25 19.89
CA GLY A 287 -10.70 1.94 18.61
C GLY A 287 -12.03 2.48 18.09
N PHE A 288 -13.05 1.63 17.99
CA PHE A 288 -14.38 2.03 17.51
C PHE A 288 -15.12 2.99 18.45
N ALA A 289 -14.83 2.97 19.76
CA ALA A 289 -15.40 3.94 20.68
C ALA A 289 -14.81 5.33 20.53
N ASN A 290 -13.51 5.44 20.26
CA ASN A 290 -12.79 6.72 20.35
C ASN A 290 -12.47 7.35 18.99
N TYR A 291 -12.43 6.56 17.89
CA TYR A 291 -11.96 7.01 16.60
C TYR A 291 -12.94 6.72 15.47
N SER A 292 -12.79 7.45 14.38
CA SER A 292 -13.46 7.23 13.11
C SER A 292 -12.54 7.62 11.95
N THR A 293 -12.60 6.87 10.85
CA THR A 293 -11.86 7.20 9.63
C THR A 293 -12.67 8.15 8.76
N TYR A 294 -12.13 9.35 8.50
CA TYR A 294 -12.69 10.28 7.54
C TYR A 294 -12.00 10.08 6.18
N THR A 295 -12.69 9.44 5.25
CA THR A 295 -12.21 9.24 3.87
C THR A 295 -12.57 10.47 3.04
N VAL A 296 -11.56 11.08 2.42
CA VAL A 296 -11.68 12.25 1.53
C VAL A 296 -11.78 11.78 0.08
N TYR A 297 -11.05 10.71 -0.29
CA TYR A 297 -11.17 9.99 -1.54
C TYR A 297 -11.10 8.49 -1.29
N ASP A 298 -12.02 7.74 -1.88
CA ASP A 298 -11.97 6.28 -1.90
C ASP A 298 -10.89 5.76 -2.87
N LYS A 299 -10.50 4.50 -2.73
CA LYS A 299 -9.58 3.83 -3.67
C LYS A 299 -10.20 3.81 -5.07
N GLY A 300 -9.50 4.31 -6.05
CA GLY A 300 -9.96 4.38 -7.43
C GLY A 300 -10.95 5.52 -7.72
N GLU A 301 -11.20 6.42 -6.75
CA GLU A 301 -12.06 7.58 -6.94
C GLU A 301 -11.40 8.60 -7.86
N ALA A 302 -12.23 9.20 -8.75
CA ALA A 302 -11.79 10.20 -9.70
C ALA A 302 -11.36 11.50 -8.97
N VAL A 303 -10.19 12.03 -9.37
CA VAL A 303 -9.67 13.29 -8.83
C VAL A 303 -9.95 14.43 -9.83
N GLU A 304 -9.21 14.49 -10.91
CA GLU A 304 -9.35 15.48 -11.98
C GLU A 304 -8.86 14.89 -13.31
N ASN A 305 -9.31 15.47 -14.43
CA ASN A 305 -8.67 15.19 -15.71
C ASN A 305 -7.45 16.10 -15.85
N ILE A 306 -6.35 15.54 -16.36
CA ILE A 306 -5.11 16.29 -16.57
C ILE A 306 -4.68 16.27 -18.01
N LYS A 307 -4.01 17.34 -18.46
CA LYS A 307 -3.42 17.43 -19.80
C LYS A 307 -2.12 16.65 -19.88
N VAL A 308 -1.97 15.88 -20.95
CA VAL A 308 -0.77 15.09 -21.27
C VAL A 308 -0.10 15.68 -22.49
N LYS A 309 1.07 16.26 -22.30
CA LYS A 309 1.83 16.87 -23.41
C LYS A 309 2.22 15.82 -24.44
N GLY A 310 1.91 16.08 -25.70
CA GLY A 310 2.20 15.16 -26.80
C GLY A 310 1.35 13.89 -26.81
N GLY A 311 0.28 13.82 -26.02
CA GLY A 311 -0.59 12.67 -25.93
C GLY A 311 -1.71 12.62 -26.96
N LYS A 312 -2.24 11.42 -27.17
CA LYS A 312 -3.48 11.17 -27.91
C LYS A 312 -4.30 10.10 -27.18
N PRO A 313 -5.40 10.49 -26.48
CA PRO A 313 -5.93 11.85 -26.30
C PRO A 313 -4.94 12.76 -25.52
N ASP A 314 -5.14 14.06 -25.57
CA ASP A 314 -4.31 15.04 -24.87
C ASP A 314 -4.75 15.28 -23.41
N GLU A 315 -5.82 14.59 -22.97
CA GLU A 315 -6.31 14.55 -21.59
C GLU A 315 -6.49 13.10 -21.14
N VAL A 316 -6.24 12.85 -19.83
CA VAL A 316 -6.47 11.56 -19.19
C VAL A 316 -7.19 11.73 -17.87
N LYS A 317 -8.12 10.82 -17.58
CA LYS A 317 -8.73 10.70 -16.25
C LYS A 317 -7.70 10.24 -15.24
N THR A 318 -7.78 10.79 -14.04
CA THR A 318 -6.93 10.35 -12.92
C THR A 318 -7.77 9.86 -11.76
N VAL A 319 -7.23 8.90 -11.02
CA VAL A 319 -7.86 8.29 -9.86
C VAL A 319 -6.82 8.15 -8.74
N THR A 320 -7.28 7.99 -7.52
CA THR A 320 -6.43 7.63 -6.38
C THR A 320 -6.01 6.16 -6.46
N ASP A 321 -4.75 5.83 -6.16
CA ASP A 321 -4.26 4.45 -6.11
C ASP A 321 -4.69 3.72 -4.81
N TYR A 322 -4.95 4.50 -3.77
CA TYR A 322 -5.42 4.03 -2.47
C TYR A 322 -6.35 5.06 -1.82
N TYR A 323 -6.86 4.77 -0.63
CA TYR A 323 -7.67 5.72 0.14
C TYR A 323 -6.85 6.96 0.51
N ALA A 324 -7.41 8.15 0.33
CA ALA A 324 -6.93 9.36 0.96
C ALA A 324 -7.82 9.64 2.18
N ALA A 325 -7.35 9.26 3.36
CA ALA A 325 -8.14 9.27 4.59
C ALA A 325 -7.35 9.81 5.77
N VAL A 326 -8.06 10.30 6.78
CA VAL A 326 -7.53 10.80 8.04
C VAL A 326 -8.32 10.17 9.19
N ASN A 327 -7.61 9.70 10.21
CA ASN A 327 -8.24 9.23 11.43
C ASN A 327 -8.56 10.43 12.34
N LEU A 328 -9.81 10.51 12.81
CA LEU A 328 -10.29 11.54 13.72
C LEU A 328 -10.74 10.90 15.04
N LYS A 329 -10.42 11.54 16.16
CA LYS A 329 -11.13 11.26 17.41
C LYS A 329 -12.59 11.64 17.23
N LYS A 330 -13.51 10.92 17.85
CA LYS A 330 -14.95 11.24 17.76
C LYS A 330 -15.31 12.63 18.30
N SER A 331 -14.44 13.22 19.12
CA SER A 331 -14.56 14.58 19.61
C SER A 331 -14.05 15.66 18.63
N GLU A 332 -13.40 15.25 17.52
CA GLU A 332 -12.81 16.16 16.53
C GLU A 332 -13.79 16.42 15.37
N SER A 333 -13.84 17.66 14.89
CA SER A 333 -14.59 18.03 13.68
C SER A 333 -13.80 17.69 12.42
N LYS A 334 -14.50 17.35 11.33
CA LYS A 334 -13.91 17.18 9.99
C LYS A 334 -13.27 18.48 9.46
N ASP A 335 -13.66 19.66 9.97
CA ASP A 335 -13.16 20.97 9.54
C ASP A 335 -11.66 21.18 9.81
N ILE A 336 -11.06 20.38 10.70
CA ILE A 336 -9.62 20.40 10.94
C ILE A 336 -8.81 19.72 9.86
N VAL A 337 -9.49 19.04 8.91
CA VAL A 337 -8.86 18.34 7.77
C VAL A 337 -8.88 19.25 6.55
N THR A 338 -7.71 19.48 5.98
CA THR A 338 -7.55 20.17 4.70
C THR A 338 -6.82 19.30 3.71
N LYS A 339 -7.09 19.46 2.41
CA LYS A 339 -6.44 18.74 1.33
C LYS A 339 -5.67 19.68 0.41
N ASP A 340 -4.61 19.15 -0.16
CA ASP A 340 -3.83 19.77 -1.23
C ASP A 340 -3.54 18.73 -2.31
N ILE A 341 -3.60 19.13 -3.58
CA ILE A 341 -3.30 18.27 -4.73
C ILE A 341 -2.03 18.79 -5.38
N VAL A 342 -1.00 17.95 -5.43
CA VAL A 342 0.30 18.29 -6.00
C VAL A 342 0.51 17.43 -7.25
N TRP A 343 0.58 18.07 -8.42
CA TRP A 343 0.85 17.41 -9.68
C TRP A 343 2.34 17.33 -9.99
N ASN A 344 2.74 16.30 -10.75
CA ASN A 344 4.11 16.18 -11.24
C ASN A 344 4.36 17.23 -12.35
N ASP A 345 5.55 17.82 -12.40
CA ASP A 345 5.91 18.89 -13.35
C ASP A 345 5.90 18.45 -14.82
N LYS A 346 6.23 17.18 -15.08
CA LYS A 346 6.37 16.64 -16.44
C LYS A 346 5.42 15.46 -16.66
N ILE A 347 4.29 15.74 -17.29
CA ILE A 347 3.32 14.72 -17.71
C ILE A 347 3.34 14.69 -19.24
N VAL A 348 4.11 13.76 -19.81
CA VAL A 348 4.40 13.65 -21.25
C VAL A 348 4.10 12.24 -21.73
N ALA A 349 3.43 12.11 -22.91
CA ALA A 349 3.17 10.81 -23.53
C ALA A 349 4.46 10.14 -24.06
N PRO A 350 4.51 8.79 -24.11
CA PRO A 350 3.45 7.86 -23.76
C PRO A 350 3.35 7.65 -22.25
N ILE A 351 2.14 7.40 -21.75
CA ILE A 351 1.88 7.12 -20.34
C ILE A 351 1.09 5.81 -20.22
N ALA A 352 1.55 4.89 -19.39
CA ALA A 352 0.83 3.66 -19.10
C ALA A 352 -0.32 3.93 -18.10
N LYS A 353 -1.36 3.10 -18.12
CA LYS A 353 -2.37 3.06 -17.06
C LYS A 353 -1.69 2.78 -15.71
N GLY A 354 -2.11 3.47 -14.66
CA GLY A 354 -1.53 3.34 -13.31
C GLY A 354 -0.24 4.15 -13.08
N THR A 355 0.20 4.97 -14.06
CA THR A 355 1.35 5.84 -13.86
C THR A 355 1.05 6.94 -12.85
N VAL A 356 1.93 7.13 -11.86
CA VAL A 356 1.81 8.18 -10.84
C VAL A 356 2.05 9.56 -11.48
N VAL A 357 1.03 10.41 -11.42
CA VAL A 357 1.04 11.76 -12.03
C VAL A 357 0.89 12.89 -11.02
N GLY A 358 0.63 12.56 -9.76
CA GLY A 358 0.50 13.53 -8.69
C GLY A 358 0.24 12.86 -7.34
N GLN A 359 -0.08 13.67 -6.34
CA GLN A 359 -0.38 13.22 -4.98
C GLN A 359 -1.49 14.06 -4.36
N VAL A 360 -2.40 13.42 -3.63
CA VAL A 360 -3.28 14.06 -2.65
C VAL A 360 -2.56 14.08 -1.31
N LYS A 361 -2.40 15.25 -0.72
CA LYS A 361 -1.85 15.45 0.63
C LYS A 361 -2.96 15.89 1.56
N LEU A 362 -3.14 15.16 2.67
CA LEU A 362 -4.12 15.50 3.70
C LEU A 362 -3.41 16.01 4.94
N TYR A 363 -3.94 17.11 5.48
CA TYR A 363 -3.43 17.75 6.66
C TYR A 363 -4.49 17.72 7.76
N LYS A 364 -4.08 17.42 8.98
CA LYS A 364 -4.89 17.54 10.20
C LYS A 364 -4.25 18.64 11.08
N ASN A 365 -5.01 19.67 11.42
CA ASN A 365 -4.49 20.87 12.12
C ASN A 365 -3.21 21.42 11.46
N LYS A 366 -3.20 21.56 10.13
CA LYS A 366 -2.06 22.02 9.31
C LYS A 366 -0.83 21.09 9.30
N LYS A 367 -0.88 19.95 9.98
CA LYS A 367 0.19 18.93 9.95
C LYS A 367 -0.14 17.88 8.89
N LEU A 368 0.81 17.58 7.98
CA LEU A 368 0.67 16.50 7.00
C LEU A 368 0.53 15.15 7.72
N VAL A 369 -0.55 14.42 7.40
CA VAL A 369 -0.85 13.12 8.01
C VAL A 369 -0.96 11.99 7.00
N THR A 370 -1.37 12.28 5.76
CA THR A 370 -1.54 11.27 4.71
C THR A 370 -1.07 11.82 3.37
N THR A 371 -0.43 10.96 2.59
CA THR A 371 -0.12 11.20 1.17
C THR A 371 -0.56 9.99 0.38
N THR A 372 -1.40 10.19 -0.65
CA THR A 372 -1.92 9.14 -1.54
C THR A 372 -1.57 9.52 -2.98
N ASN A 373 -1.08 8.57 -3.77
CA ASN A 373 -0.74 8.86 -5.15
C ASN A 373 -2.01 9.01 -5.99
N ILE A 374 -1.89 9.87 -7.00
CA ILE A 374 -2.85 10.03 -8.08
C ILE A 374 -2.25 9.35 -9.30
N VAL A 375 -3.00 8.41 -9.89
CA VAL A 375 -2.55 7.61 -11.03
C VAL A 375 -3.48 7.80 -12.23
N THR A 376 -2.97 7.53 -13.42
CA THR A 376 -3.77 7.55 -14.65
C THR A 376 -4.73 6.36 -14.69
N ALA A 377 -6.02 6.63 -14.97
CA ALA A 377 -7.04 5.60 -15.11
C ALA A 377 -6.89 4.80 -16.41
N ASP A 378 -6.33 5.44 -17.46
CA ASP A 378 -6.15 4.88 -18.78
C ASP A 378 -4.73 5.15 -19.30
N LYS A 379 -4.30 4.39 -20.32
CA LYS A 379 -3.08 4.68 -21.08
C LYS A 379 -3.27 5.89 -21.99
N VAL A 380 -2.20 6.65 -22.23
CA VAL A 380 -2.15 7.71 -23.24
C VAL A 380 -1.05 7.38 -24.22
N GLU A 381 -1.41 7.24 -25.50
CA GLU A 381 -0.47 6.97 -26.57
C GLU A 381 0.18 8.28 -27.08
N GLU A 382 1.32 8.14 -27.77
CA GLU A 382 2.00 9.27 -28.38
C GLU A 382 1.16 9.87 -29.52
N GLY A 383 1.01 11.20 -29.48
CA GLY A 383 0.47 11.97 -30.60
C GLY A 383 1.53 12.28 -31.66
N MET A 384 1.12 12.83 -32.81
CA MET A 384 2.01 13.15 -33.94
C MET A 384 3.14 14.12 -33.58
N PHE A 385 2.89 15.02 -32.60
CA PHE A 385 3.84 16.06 -32.18
C PHE A 385 4.49 15.75 -30.83
N SER A 386 4.46 14.49 -30.35
CA SER A 386 5.10 14.06 -29.10
C SER A 386 6.61 14.39 -29.06
N PHE A 387 7.26 14.36 -30.23
CA PHE A 387 8.69 14.66 -30.37
C PHE A 387 9.09 16.07 -29.86
N LEU A 388 8.14 17.01 -29.83
CA LEU A 388 8.38 18.36 -29.28
C LEU A 388 8.62 18.35 -27.77
N TYR A 389 8.21 17.26 -27.07
CA TYR A 389 8.26 17.15 -25.62
C TYR A 389 9.19 16.04 -25.13
N ASN A 390 9.28 14.92 -25.86
CA ASN A 390 10.07 13.75 -25.47
C ASN A 390 11.23 13.43 -26.44
N GLY A 391 11.35 14.17 -27.57
CA GLY A 391 12.40 13.96 -28.58
C GLY A 391 12.20 12.72 -29.47
N HIS A 392 11.12 11.94 -29.27
CA HIS A 392 10.81 10.72 -30.02
C HIS A 392 9.77 10.98 -31.11
N VAL A 393 10.08 10.63 -32.36
CA VAL A 393 9.15 10.77 -33.50
C VAL A 393 8.31 9.49 -33.64
N ALA A 394 7.13 9.45 -33.04
CA ALA A 394 6.24 8.30 -33.04
C ALA A 394 5.73 7.91 -34.45
N TYR A 395 5.55 8.91 -35.33
CA TYR A 395 4.99 8.71 -36.69
C TYR A 395 5.85 9.39 -37.76
N PRO A 396 7.07 8.90 -38.05
CA PRO A 396 7.99 9.58 -38.98
C PRO A 396 7.43 9.77 -40.38
N GLY A 397 6.70 8.78 -40.91
CA GLY A 397 6.07 8.88 -42.22
C GLY A 397 4.97 9.96 -42.33
N LYS A 398 4.12 10.10 -41.32
CA LYS A 398 3.11 11.14 -41.25
C LYS A 398 3.69 12.53 -41.12
N LEU A 399 4.76 12.67 -40.34
CA LEU A 399 5.49 13.93 -40.16
C LEU A 399 6.17 14.36 -41.46
N ALA A 400 6.78 13.41 -42.21
CA ALA A 400 7.41 13.68 -43.49
C ALA A 400 6.35 14.15 -44.56
N LEU A 401 5.16 13.51 -44.59
CA LEU A 401 4.06 13.94 -45.44
C LEU A 401 3.55 15.35 -45.11
N LEU A 402 3.44 15.68 -43.82
CA LEU A 402 3.05 17.02 -43.37
C LEU A 402 4.07 18.07 -43.78
N ILE A 403 5.37 17.80 -43.60
CA ILE A 403 6.44 18.69 -44.05
C ILE A 403 6.40 18.89 -45.56
N ALA A 404 6.24 17.81 -46.32
CA ALA A 404 6.11 17.89 -47.77
C ALA A 404 4.91 18.74 -48.24
N ALA A 405 3.75 18.61 -47.57
CA ALA A 405 2.56 19.42 -47.86
C ALA A 405 2.82 20.91 -47.57
N ILE A 406 3.49 21.24 -46.42
CA ILE A 406 3.85 22.61 -46.10
C ILE A 406 4.81 23.21 -47.14
N VAL A 407 5.82 22.45 -47.58
CA VAL A 407 6.76 22.88 -48.63
C VAL A 407 6.05 23.15 -49.93
N LEU A 408 5.10 22.30 -50.36
CA LEU A 408 4.30 22.51 -51.55
C LEU A 408 3.45 23.79 -51.49
N VAL A 409 2.83 24.07 -50.33
CA VAL A 409 2.06 25.30 -50.12
C VAL A 409 2.96 26.53 -50.21
N LEU A 410 4.15 26.49 -49.57
CA LEU A 410 5.12 27.59 -49.64
C LEU A 410 5.59 27.83 -51.11
N LEU A 411 5.88 26.77 -51.85
CA LEU A 411 6.23 26.85 -53.27
C LEU A 411 5.11 27.48 -54.09
N ALA A 412 3.88 27.08 -53.86
CA ALA A 412 2.72 27.69 -54.52
C ALA A 412 2.59 29.17 -54.25
N ILE A 413 2.78 29.60 -52.98
CA ILE A 413 2.79 31.03 -52.59
C ILE A 413 3.90 31.77 -53.33
N VAL A 414 5.11 31.25 -53.36
CA VAL A 414 6.25 31.83 -54.07
C VAL A 414 5.94 32.00 -55.54
N LEU A 415 5.35 30.98 -56.20
CA LEU A 415 4.98 31.05 -57.61
C LEU A 415 3.92 32.14 -57.87
N VAL A 416 2.95 32.28 -56.98
CA VAL A 416 1.94 33.37 -57.06
C VAL A 416 2.58 34.74 -56.91
N ILE A 417 3.50 34.91 -56.00
CA ILE A 417 4.27 36.17 -55.83
C ILE A 417 5.07 36.50 -57.08
N ILE A 418 5.80 35.51 -57.67
CA ILE A 418 6.55 35.67 -58.91
C ILE A 418 5.61 36.08 -60.06
N ARG A 419 4.45 35.46 -60.18
CA ARG A 419 3.43 35.83 -61.18
C ARG A 419 2.98 37.29 -61.03
N ILE A 420 2.66 37.71 -59.82
CA ILE A 420 2.23 39.08 -59.51
C ILE A 420 3.34 40.09 -59.86
N VAL A 421 4.58 39.82 -59.44
CA VAL A 421 5.75 40.67 -59.73
C VAL A 421 5.97 40.78 -61.26
N ASN A 422 5.98 39.64 -61.96
CA ASN A 422 6.15 39.64 -63.42
C ASN A 422 5.00 40.38 -64.17
N ARG A 423 3.73 40.23 -63.69
CA ARG A 423 2.60 40.95 -64.20
C ARG A 423 2.79 42.48 -64.03
N ARG A 424 3.22 42.91 -62.84
CA ARG A 424 3.52 44.30 -62.53
C ARG A 424 4.68 44.85 -63.41
N LYS A 425 5.72 44.07 -63.63
CA LYS A 425 6.84 44.45 -64.55
C LYS A 425 6.36 44.63 -65.97
N ARG A 426 5.58 43.68 -66.50
CA ARG A 426 4.99 43.76 -67.83
C ARG A 426 4.03 44.97 -67.99
N MET A 427 3.24 45.25 -66.99
CA MET A 427 2.37 46.45 -66.97
C MET A 427 3.18 47.76 -67.04
N LYS A 428 4.25 47.87 -66.23
CA LYS A 428 5.16 49.01 -66.24
C LYS A 428 5.88 49.18 -67.61
N GLN A 429 6.29 48.05 -68.23
CA GLN A 429 6.92 48.09 -69.57
C GLN A 429 5.93 48.56 -70.62
N ARG A 430 4.66 48.04 -70.61
CA ARG A 430 3.61 48.51 -71.52
C ARG A 430 3.29 50.00 -71.36
N GLN A 431 3.22 50.46 -70.10
CA GLN A 431 3.03 51.89 -69.83
C GLN A 431 4.20 52.75 -70.36
N ARG A 432 5.46 52.30 -70.18
CA ARG A 432 6.64 53.00 -70.71
C ARG A 432 6.64 53.02 -72.26
N GLN A 433 6.28 51.89 -72.92
CA GLN A 433 6.13 51.84 -74.38
C GLN A 433 5.02 52.76 -74.89
N ALA A 434 3.85 52.74 -74.23
CA ALA A 434 2.73 53.65 -74.55
C ALA A 434 3.10 55.13 -74.40
N MET A 435 3.83 55.47 -73.32
CA MET A 435 4.32 56.82 -73.14
C MET A 435 5.37 57.19 -74.19
N LYS A 436 6.24 56.27 -74.62
CA LYS A 436 7.19 56.52 -75.69
C LYS A 436 6.53 56.78 -77.02
N ILE A 437 5.53 55.95 -77.39
CA ILE A 437 4.73 56.11 -78.61
C ILE A 437 3.90 57.41 -78.53
N ALA A 438 3.32 57.77 -77.39
CA ALA A 438 2.60 59.04 -77.21
C ALA A 438 3.53 60.24 -77.35
N ARG A 439 4.75 60.16 -76.87
CA ARG A 439 5.76 61.20 -77.05
C ARG A 439 6.23 61.31 -78.51
N GLU A 440 6.48 60.23 -79.23
CA GLU A 440 6.79 60.24 -80.66
C GLU A 440 5.67 60.82 -81.52
N ARG A 441 4.40 60.51 -81.20
CA ARG A 441 3.24 61.14 -81.86
C ARG A 441 3.07 62.64 -81.64
N LYS A 442 3.51 63.12 -80.43
CA LYS A 442 3.41 64.54 -80.02
C LYS A 442 4.50 65.42 -80.59
N TYR A 443 5.65 64.86 -80.90
CA TYR A 443 6.83 65.59 -81.39
C TYR A 443 7.34 65.16 -82.78
N GLY A 444 6.61 64.26 -83.52
CA GLY A 444 6.98 63.76 -84.85
C GLY A 444 6.29 64.49 -85.98
N HIS A 445 5.61 65.59 -85.74
CA HIS A 445 5.10 66.50 -86.76
C HIS A 445 5.72 67.91 -86.51
N ARG A 446 7.01 68.03 -86.83
CA ARG A 446 7.71 69.25 -87.15
C ARG A 446 8.65 68.99 -88.31
#